data_ad68e9cbae0b7dd5ae224284816160a3
#
_entry.id   ad68e9cbae0b7dd5ae224284816160a3
#
_cell.length_a   1.000
_cell.length_b   1.000
_cell.length_c   1.000
_cell.angle_alpha   90.00
_cell.angle_beta   90.00
_cell.angle_gamma   90.00
#
_symmetry.space_group_name_H-M   'P 1'
#
loop_
_entity.id
_entity.type
_entity.pdbx_description
1 polymer ?
#
loop_
_entity_poly.entity_id
_entity_poly.type
_entity_poly.pdbx_seq_one_letter_code
_entity_poly.pdbx_strand_id
1 'polypeptide(L)'
;IIVYSYMLSVAPKLTLYTLIPLPILSVIIYKISRIINIRSKIVQEYLSKLTTFTQEAFSGVKIIKTYTIESFTNQKLEKLASDSKDKNMSLVKIQSWFFPLMILLIGISNILVIYIGGNQYMNGIIELGVLAEFIIYVNMLTWPVATVGWVTSIVQQAEASQKRINEFLNIPNKLINKIESKSKVEGDILFNKVSYTYKETNIKALDKVSFIVNQ
;
A
#
# COMPACT_ATOMS: atom_id res chain seq x y z
N ILE A 1 -9.87 -17.97 -17.55
CA ILE A 1 -9.35 -19.04 -18.42
C ILE A 1 -10.50 -19.64 -19.23
N ILE A 2 -11.57 -20.17 -18.62
CA ILE A 2 -12.69 -20.84 -19.32
C ILE A 2 -13.30 -19.97 -20.41
N VAL A 3 -13.69 -18.72 -20.08
CA VAL A 3 -14.28 -17.77 -21.06
C VAL A 3 -13.32 -17.52 -22.23
N TYR A 4 -12.04 -17.31 -21.92
CA TYR A 4 -11.01 -17.08 -22.94
C TYR A 4 -10.83 -18.29 -23.88
N SER A 5 -10.77 -19.50 -23.31
CA SER A 5 -10.65 -20.72 -24.13
C SER A 5 -11.88 -20.92 -25.02
N TYR A 6 -13.07 -20.63 -24.51
CA TYR A 6 -14.30 -20.71 -25.27
C TYR A 6 -14.33 -19.68 -26.42
N MET A 7 -14.01 -18.42 -26.15
CA MET A 7 -13.90 -17.37 -27.18
C MET A 7 -12.94 -17.76 -28.31
N LEU A 8 -11.78 -18.36 -27.97
CA LEU A 8 -10.81 -18.84 -28.94
C LEU A 8 -11.32 -19.99 -29.80
N SER A 9 -12.15 -20.89 -29.23
CA SER A 9 -12.72 -22.01 -29.97
C SER A 9 -13.82 -21.61 -30.95
N VAL A 10 -14.60 -20.57 -30.59
CA VAL A 10 -15.74 -20.12 -31.42
C VAL A 10 -15.30 -19.17 -32.54
N ALA A 11 -14.49 -18.15 -32.21
CA ALA A 11 -14.05 -17.17 -33.21
C ALA A 11 -12.63 -16.65 -32.89
N PRO A 12 -11.57 -17.38 -33.27
CA PRO A 12 -10.19 -17.06 -32.89
C PRO A 12 -9.70 -15.69 -33.36
N LYS A 13 -10.03 -15.30 -34.58
CA LYS A 13 -9.66 -13.99 -35.12
C LYS A 13 -10.35 -12.85 -34.35
N LEU A 14 -11.65 -12.97 -34.10
CA LEU A 14 -12.40 -11.97 -33.35
C LEU A 14 -11.85 -11.85 -31.93
N THR A 15 -11.56 -12.97 -31.26
CA THR A 15 -10.97 -13.01 -29.91
C THR A 15 -9.66 -12.28 -29.84
N LEU A 16 -8.74 -12.51 -30.79
CA LEU A 16 -7.43 -11.85 -30.82
C LEU A 16 -7.55 -10.33 -30.85
N TYR A 17 -8.38 -9.81 -31.74
CA TYR A 17 -8.53 -8.35 -31.90
C TYR A 17 -9.27 -7.71 -30.72
N THR A 18 -10.32 -8.34 -30.20
CA THR A 18 -11.14 -7.78 -29.14
C THR A 18 -10.45 -7.80 -27.76
N LEU A 19 -9.47 -8.68 -27.61
CA LEU A 19 -8.70 -8.78 -26.37
C LEU A 19 -7.44 -7.90 -26.36
N ILE A 20 -7.00 -7.30 -27.47
CA ILE A 20 -5.83 -6.41 -27.51
C ILE A 20 -5.92 -5.25 -26.48
N PRO A 21 -7.06 -4.57 -26.27
CA PRO A 21 -7.14 -3.50 -25.29
C PRO A 21 -6.97 -3.95 -23.84
N LEU A 22 -7.24 -5.22 -23.48
CA LEU A 22 -7.18 -5.71 -22.10
C LEU A 22 -5.75 -5.74 -21.51
N PRO A 23 -4.71 -6.24 -22.18
CA PRO A 23 -3.32 -6.10 -21.72
C PRO A 23 -2.89 -4.65 -21.58
N ILE A 24 -3.30 -3.78 -22.48
CA ILE A 24 -3.03 -2.33 -22.41
C ILE A 24 -3.67 -1.76 -21.14
N LEU A 25 -4.92 -2.12 -20.87
CA LEU A 25 -5.63 -1.75 -19.64
C LEU A 25 -4.85 -2.19 -18.40
N SER A 26 -4.39 -3.44 -18.34
CA SER A 26 -3.61 -3.98 -17.23
C SER A 26 -2.35 -3.14 -16.96
N VAL A 27 -1.61 -2.79 -18.00
CA VAL A 27 -0.39 -1.96 -17.86
C VAL A 27 -0.73 -0.55 -17.37
N ILE A 28 -1.78 0.05 -17.90
CA ILE A 28 -2.25 1.38 -17.49
C ILE A 28 -2.67 1.36 -16.00
N ILE A 29 -3.50 0.38 -15.61
CA ILE A 29 -3.95 0.23 -14.23
C ILE A 29 -2.76 0.06 -13.28
N TYR A 30 -1.80 -0.79 -13.63
CA TYR A 30 -0.59 -0.98 -12.84
C TYR A 30 0.19 0.33 -12.62
N LYS A 31 0.41 1.11 -13.68
CA LYS A 31 1.10 2.40 -13.61
C LYS A 31 0.32 3.40 -12.74
N ILE A 32 -0.98 3.53 -12.95
CA ILE A 32 -1.84 4.44 -12.18
C ILE A 32 -1.85 4.03 -10.70
N SER A 33 -2.05 2.75 -10.39
CA SER A 33 -2.04 2.23 -9.02
C SER A 33 -0.72 2.52 -8.30
N ARG A 34 0.42 2.38 -8.98
CA ARG A 34 1.73 2.74 -8.42
C ARG A 34 1.82 4.22 -8.07
N ILE A 35 1.34 5.10 -8.94
CA ILE A 35 1.35 6.56 -8.71
C ILE A 35 0.40 6.91 -7.56
N ILE A 36 -0.79 6.32 -7.52
CA ILE A 36 -1.76 6.47 -6.43
C ILE A 36 -1.12 6.07 -5.09
N ASN A 37 -0.44 4.92 -5.02
CA ASN A 37 0.22 4.46 -3.79
C ASN A 37 1.30 5.44 -3.31
N ILE A 38 2.13 5.96 -4.22
CA ILE A 38 3.17 6.95 -3.87
C ILE A 38 2.53 8.24 -3.34
N ARG A 39 1.53 8.78 -4.04
CA ARG A 39 0.86 10.02 -3.63
C ARG A 39 0.03 9.84 -2.36
N SER A 40 -0.59 8.68 -2.16
CA SER A 40 -1.31 8.36 -0.92
C SER A 40 -0.40 8.40 0.30
N LYS A 41 0.85 7.90 0.20
CA LYS A 41 1.84 8.02 1.28
C LYS A 41 2.16 9.47 1.61
N ILE A 42 2.33 10.32 0.60
CA ILE A 42 2.59 11.76 0.78
C ILE A 42 1.38 12.42 1.47
N VAL A 43 0.16 12.10 1.04
CA VAL A 43 -1.07 12.62 1.68
C VAL A 43 -1.12 12.21 3.16
N GLN A 44 -0.82 10.95 3.49
CA GLN A 44 -0.80 10.47 4.88
C GLN A 44 0.26 11.20 5.72
N GLU A 45 1.44 11.48 5.15
CA GLU A 45 2.49 12.24 5.84
C GLU A 45 2.03 13.67 6.17
N TYR A 46 1.43 14.37 5.20
CA TYR A 46 0.92 15.73 5.42
C TYR A 46 -0.26 15.76 6.39
N LEU A 47 -1.15 14.76 6.33
CA LEU A 47 -2.25 14.61 7.27
C LEU A 47 -1.73 14.37 8.70
N SER A 48 -0.70 13.54 8.85
CA SER A 48 -0.04 13.32 10.15
C SER A 48 0.55 14.60 10.71
N LYS A 49 1.29 15.39 9.89
CA LYS A 49 1.83 16.70 10.30
C LYS A 49 0.74 17.65 10.77
N LEU A 50 -0.37 17.72 10.01
CA LEU A 50 -1.52 18.56 10.37
C LEU A 50 -2.16 18.12 11.69
N THR A 51 -2.39 16.82 11.86
CA THR A 51 -2.99 16.25 13.08
C THR A 51 -2.09 16.47 14.30
N THR A 52 -0.79 16.20 14.17
CA THR A 52 0.18 16.42 15.25
C THR A 52 0.20 17.89 15.68
N PHE A 53 0.31 18.83 14.72
CA PHE A 53 0.29 20.24 15.01
C PHE A 53 -1.00 20.70 15.70
N THR A 54 -2.14 20.16 15.25
CA THR A 54 -3.45 20.44 15.86
C THR A 54 -3.52 19.94 17.30
N GLN A 55 -3.03 18.72 17.57
CA GLN A 55 -2.97 18.16 18.93
C GLN A 55 -2.05 18.98 19.83
N GLU A 56 -0.87 19.38 19.34
CA GLU A 56 0.06 20.25 20.08
C GLU A 56 -0.57 21.61 20.40
N ALA A 57 -1.27 22.23 19.44
CA ALA A 57 -1.96 23.51 19.62
C ALA A 57 -3.06 23.41 20.68
N PHE A 58 -3.89 22.35 20.65
CA PHE A 58 -4.91 22.13 21.67
C PHE A 58 -4.32 21.81 23.06
N SER A 59 -3.28 21.02 23.13
CA SER A 59 -2.59 20.71 24.39
C SER A 59 -1.91 21.94 24.98
N GLY A 60 -1.38 22.81 24.11
CA GLY A 60 -0.72 24.07 24.50
C GLY A 60 -1.62 25.30 24.52
N VAL A 61 -2.96 25.16 24.48
CA VAL A 61 -3.89 26.29 24.35
C VAL A 61 -3.72 27.38 25.40
N LYS A 62 -3.39 27.00 26.65
CA LYS A 62 -3.12 27.96 27.71
C LYS A 62 -1.90 28.83 27.40
N ILE A 63 -0.83 28.22 26.85
CA ILE A 63 0.39 28.95 26.48
C ILE A 63 0.08 29.88 25.30
N ILE A 64 -0.62 29.39 24.27
CA ILE A 64 -1.03 30.19 23.10
C ILE A 64 -1.81 31.43 23.55
N LYS A 65 -2.74 31.27 24.49
CA LYS A 65 -3.56 32.36 25.05
C LYS A 65 -2.75 33.31 25.91
N THR A 66 -1.87 32.79 26.78
CA THR A 66 -1.05 33.63 27.68
C THR A 66 -0.07 34.51 26.91
N TYR A 67 0.52 33.99 25.83
CA TYR A 67 1.49 34.74 25.01
C TYR A 67 0.85 35.45 23.81
N THR A 68 -0.48 35.34 23.63
CA THR A 68 -1.23 36.01 22.54
C THR A 68 -0.67 35.68 21.15
N ILE A 69 -0.32 34.40 20.94
CA ILE A 69 0.28 33.92 19.67
C ILE A 69 -0.72 33.19 18.77
N GLU A 70 -2.03 33.42 18.94
CA GLU A 70 -3.10 32.78 18.15
C GLU A 70 -2.93 33.07 16.66
N SER A 71 -2.59 34.30 16.28
CA SER A 71 -2.45 34.68 14.88
C SER A 71 -1.35 33.87 14.19
N PHE A 72 -0.19 33.71 14.85
CA PHE A 72 0.90 32.88 14.35
C PHE A 72 0.50 31.39 14.24
N THR A 73 -0.18 30.88 15.27
CA THR A 73 -0.64 29.50 15.31
C THR A 73 -1.65 29.22 14.18
N ASN A 74 -2.60 30.15 13.96
CA ASN A 74 -3.58 30.04 12.90
C ASN A 74 -2.92 30.10 11.50
N GLN A 75 -2.01 31.01 11.26
CA GLN A 75 -1.28 31.08 9.99
C GLN A 75 -0.53 29.77 9.69
N LYS A 76 0.11 29.18 10.70
CA LYS A 76 0.81 27.90 10.55
C LYS A 76 -0.17 26.74 10.27
N LEU A 77 -1.32 26.74 10.95
CA LEU A 77 -2.38 25.75 10.72
C LEU A 77 -2.94 25.87 9.30
N GLU A 78 -3.27 27.08 8.86
CA GLU A 78 -3.76 27.36 7.50
C GLU A 78 -2.77 26.88 6.43
N LYS A 79 -1.47 27.15 6.63
CA LYS A 79 -0.44 26.67 5.71
C LYS A 79 -0.39 25.14 5.65
N LEU A 80 -0.37 24.46 6.79
CA LEU A 80 -0.38 22.99 6.83
C LEU A 80 -1.64 22.41 6.22
N ALA A 81 -2.81 23.01 6.46
CA ALA A 81 -4.08 22.61 5.87
C ALA A 81 -4.09 22.81 4.35
N SER A 82 -3.58 23.94 3.85
CA SER A 82 -3.46 24.22 2.42
C SER A 82 -2.50 23.23 1.75
N ASP A 83 -1.32 22.99 2.33
CA ASP A 83 -0.37 22.00 1.82
C ASP A 83 -0.99 20.60 1.76
N SER A 84 -1.69 20.17 2.83
CA SER A 84 -2.40 18.90 2.88
C SER A 84 -3.49 18.79 1.81
N LYS A 85 -4.29 19.85 1.61
CA LYS A 85 -5.30 19.96 0.55
C LYS A 85 -4.68 19.80 -0.84
N ASP A 86 -3.55 20.48 -1.11
CA ASP A 86 -2.90 20.43 -2.41
C ASP A 86 -2.35 19.02 -2.73
N LYS A 87 -1.77 18.34 -1.73
CA LYS A 87 -1.33 16.96 -1.90
C LYS A 87 -2.51 16.01 -2.13
N ASN A 88 -3.60 16.19 -1.37
CA ASN A 88 -4.82 15.40 -1.57
C ASN A 88 -5.45 15.66 -2.94
N MET A 89 -5.55 16.90 -3.37
CA MET A 89 -6.06 17.26 -4.70
C MET A 89 -5.22 16.65 -5.82
N SER A 90 -3.90 16.61 -5.65
CA SER A 90 -2.98 15.94 -6.57
C SER A 90 -3.23 14.41 -6.65
N LEU A 91 -3.59 13.77 -5.54
CA LEU A 91 -3.99 12.37 -5.50
C LEU A 91 -5.32 12.16 -6.21
N VAL A 92 -6.34 12.94 -5.84
CA VAL A 92 -7.70 12.85 -6.40
C VAL A 92 -7.71 13.06 -7.91
N LYS A 93 -6.93 14.01 -8.44
CA LYS A 93 -6.79 14.22 -9.90
C LYS A 93 -6.36 12.95 -10.64
N ILE A 94 -5.50 12.12 -10.07
CA ILE A 94 -5.08 10.86 -10.71
C ILE A 94 -6.15 9.79 -10.53
N GLN A 95 -6.76 9.71 -9.34
CA GLN A 95 -7.83 8.76 -9.10
C GLN A 95 -9.03 9.00 -10.01
N SER A 96 -9.37 10.26 -10.31
CA SER A 96 -10.50 10.60 -11.18
C SER A 96 -10.31 10.17 -12.64
N TRP A 97 -9.07 9.96 -13.10
CA TRP A 97 -8.81 9.42 -14.45
C TRP A 97 -9.00 7.91 -14.58
N PHE A 98 -9.07 7.19 -13.45
CA PHE A 98 -9.15 5.72 -13.45
C PHE A 98 -10.40 5.21 -14.17
N PHE A 99 -11.58 5.68 -13.79
CA PHE A 99 -12.86 5.25 -14.39
C PHE A 99 -13.02 5.66 -15.86
N PRO A 100 -12.75 6.90 -16.27
CA PRO A 100 -12.83 7.27 -17.68
C PRO A 100 -11.93 6.43 -18.58
N LEU A 101 -10.71 6.12 -18.15
CA LEU A 101 -9.79 5.27 -18.91
C LEU A 101 -10.30 3.83 -19.03
N MET A 102 -10.87 3.30 -17.94
CA MET A 102 -11.51 1.98 -17.96
C MET A 102 -12.64 1.92 -18.98
N ILE A 103 -13.57 2.88 -18.90
CA ILE A 103 -14.73 2.96 -19.83
C ILE A 103 -14.28 3.11 -21.27
N LEU A 104 -13.27 3.93 -21.53
CA LEU A 104 -12.73 4.15 -22.86
C LEU A 104 -12.17 2.84 -23.46
N LEU A 105 -11.34 2.11 -22.69
CA LEU A 105 -10.71 0.89 -23.19
C LEU A 105 -11.71 -0.26 -23.39
N ILE A 106 -12.70 -0.37 -22.50
CA ILE A 106 -13.81 -1.33 -22.67
C ILE A 106 -14.65 -0.95 -23.89
N GLY A 107 -14.94 0.35 -24.06
CA GLY A 107 -15.66 0.88 -25.23
C GLY A 107 -14.92 0.56 -26.52
N ILE A 108 -13.60 0.72 -26.57
CA ILE A 108 -12.78 0.32 -27.74
C ILE A 108 -12.93 -1.19 -28.01
N SER A 109 -12.84 -2.05 -26.97
CA SER A 109 -13.03 -3.49 -27.13
C SER A 109 -14.41 -3.81 -27.70
N ASN A 110 -15.48 -3.19 -27.20
CA ASN A 110 -16.83 -3.38 -27.72
C ASN A 110 -16.99 -2.88 -29.17
N ILE A 111 -16.39 -1.75 -29.55
CA ILE A 111 -16.37 -1.25 -30.92
C ILE A 111 -15.66 -2.24 -31.84
N LEU A 112 -14.54 -2.83 -31.37
CA LEU A 112 -13.83 -3.86 -32.16
C LEU A 112 -14.69 -5.12 -32.32
N VAL A 113 -15.42 -5.56 -31.26
CA VAL A 113 -16.37 -6.67 -31.40
C VAL A 113 -17.43 -6.37 -32.49
N ILE A 114 -18.05 -5.19 -32.45
CA ILE A 114 -19.10 -4.82 -33.37
C ILE A 114 -18.56 -4.67 -34.77
N TYR A 115 -17.43 -4.00 -34.98
CA TYR A 115 -16.85 -3.75 -36.28
C TYR A 115 -16.31 -5.02 -36.96
N ILE A 116 -15.44 -5.75 -36.25
CA ILE A 116 -14.82 -6.96 -36.77
C ILE A 116 -15.80 -8.12 -36.82
N GLY A 117 -16.55 -8.33 -35.72
CA GLY A 117 -17.57 -9.35 -35.64
C GLY A 117 -18.74 -9.12 -36.59
N GLY A 118 -19.19 -7.87 -36.75
CA GLY A 118 -20.20 -7.49 -37.70
C GLY A 118 -19.78 -7.79 -39.18
N ASN A 119 -18.52 -7.49 -39.52
CA ASN A 119 -17.96 -7.84 -40.82
C ASN A 119 -17.90 -9.37 -41.04
N GLN A 120 -17.51 -10.14 -40.01
CA GLN A 120 -17.51 -11.61 -40.07
C GLN A 120 -18.94 -12.18 -40.20
N TYR A 121 -19.92 -11.59 -39.52
CA TYR A 121 -21.33 -11.94 -39.66
C TYR A 121 -21.86 -11.69 -41.06
N MET A 122 -21.59 -10.51 -41.63
CA MET A 122 -22.02 -10.19 -43.00
C MET A 122 -21.40 -11.13 -44.06
N ASN A 123 -20.21 -11.65 -43.78
CA ASN A 123 -19.54 -12.65 -44.62
C ASN A 123 -19.96 -14.10 -44.35
N GLY A 124 -20.93 -14.33 -43.42
CA GLY A 124 -21.41 -15.66 -43.06
C GLY A 124 -20.43 -16.53 -42.27
N ILE A 125 -19.39 -15.92 -41.68
CA ILE A 125 -18.35 -16.63 -40.94
C ILE A 125 -18.79 -16.95 -39.49
N ILE A 126 -19.58 -16.06 -38.86
CA ILE A 126 -20.12 -16.22 -37.50
C ILE A 126 -21.61 -15.91 -37.49
N GLU A 127 -22.30 -16.45 -36.48
CA GLU A 127 -23.72 -16.15 -36.23
C GLU A 127 -23.89 -14.85 -35.43
N LEU A 128 -25.06 -14.22 -35.52
CA LEU A 128 -25.37 -13.00 -34.73
C LEU A 128 -25.29 -13.23 -33.22
N GLY A 129 -25.63 -14.44 -32.73
CA GLY A 129 -25.52 -14.83 -31.35
C GLY A 129 -24.10 -14.76 -30.79
N VAL A 130 -23.11 -15.13 -31.62
CA VAL A 130 -21.68 -15.05 -31.27
C VAL A 130 -21.26 -13.61 -30.98
N LEU A 131 -21.77 -12.66 -31.77
CA LEU A 131 -21.45 -11.23 -31.58
C LEU A 131 -21.99 -10.72 -30.24
N ALA A 132 -23.23 -11.11 -29.87
CA ALA A 132 -23.82 -10.76 -28.59
C ALA A 132 -23.05 -11.39 -27.41
N GLU A 133 -22.66 -12.66 -27.54
CA GLU A 133 -21.84 -13.35 -26.54
C GLU A 133 -20.50 -12.66 -26.32
N PHE A 134 -19.82 -12.24 -27.39
CA PHE A 134 -18.53 -11.56 -27.29
C PHE A 134 -18.61 -10.21 -26.55
N ILE A 135 -19.68 -9.43 -26.74
CA ILE A 135 -19.92 -8.21 -25.97
C ILE A 135 -20.04 -8.55 -24.48
N ILE A 136 -20.81 -9.58 -24.14
CA ILE A 136 -20.96 -10.02 -22.74
C ILE A 136 -19.63 -10.47 -22.17
N TYR A 137 -18.85 -11.28 -22.88
CA TYR A 137 -17.58 -11.81 -22.42
C TYR A 137 -16.50 -10.71 -22.24
N VAL A 138 -16.42 -9.75 -23.14
CA VAL A 138 -15.52 -8.59 -22.98
C VAL A 138 -15.85 -7.81 -21.72
N ASN A 139 -17.14 -7.53 -21.47
CA ASN A 139 -17.57 -6.86 -20.25
C ASN A 139 -17.30 -7.70 -18.98
N MET A 140 -17.52 -9.01 -19.05
CA MET A 140 -17.25 -9.94 -17.94
C MET A 140 -15.76 -10.06 -17.61
N LEU A 141 -14.88 -10.00 -18.62
CA LEU A 141 -13.42 -10.07 -18.42
C LEU A 141 -12.82 -8.78 -17.85
N THR A 142 -13.55 -7.66 -17.90
CA THR A 142 -13.07 -6.36 -17.43
C THR A 142 -12.74 -6.36 -15.94
N TRP A 143 -13.61 -6.89 -15.09
CA TRP A 143 -13.40 -6.92 -13.65
C TRP A 143 -12.18 -7.73 -13.23
N PRO A 144 -11.95 -8.97 -13.67
CA PRO A 144 -10.74 -9.72 -13.38
C PRO A 144 -9.47 -8.98 -13.79
N VAL A 145 -9.47 -8.33 -14.95
CA VAL A 145 -8.31 -7.55 -15.42
C VAL A 145 -8.06 -6.32 -14.56
N ALA A 146 -9.13 -5.61 -14.16
CA ALA A 146 -9.04 -4.44 -13.31
C ALA A 146 -8.51 -4.78 -11.91
N THR A 147 -8.86 -5.94 -11.37
CA THR A 147 -8.46 -6.35 -10.02
C THR A 147 -7.00 -6.81 -9.90
N VAL A 148 -6.33 -7.17 -11.00
CA VAL A 148 -4.93 -7.63 -10.99
C VAL A 148 -4.01 -6.62 -10.31
N GLY A 149 -4.12 -5.33 -10.63
CA GLY A 149 -3.31 -4.28 -10.02
C GLY A 149 -3.54 -4.13 -8.51
N TRP A 150 -4.79 -4.22 -8.08
CA TRP A 150 -5.16 -4.15 -6.67
C TRP A 150 -4.68 -5.37 -5.88
N VAL A 151 -4.90 -6.58 -6.40
CA VAL A 151 -4.40 -7.83 -5.79
C VAL A 151 -2.88 -7.80 -5.66
N THR A 152 -2.16 -7.39 -6.70
CA THR A 152 -0.69 -7.23 -6.65
C THR A 152 -0.26 -6.30 -5.53
N SER A 153 -0.96 -5.18 -5.33
CA SER A 153 -0.67 -4.24 -4.25
C SER A 153 -0.87 -4.86 -2.86
N ILE A 154 -1.95 -5.63 -2.68
CA ILE A 154 -2.22 -6.33 -1.41
C ILE A 154 -1.14 -7.38 -1.13
N VAL A 155 -0.73 -8.15 -2.13
CA VAL A 155 0.33 -9.16 -2.00
C VAL A 155 1.65 -8.51 -1.58
N GLN A 156 2.04 -7.40 -2.21
CA GLN A 156 3.26 -6.66 -1.84
C GLN A 156 3.19 -6.10 -0.40
N GLN A 157 2.04 -5.61 0.05
CA GLN A 157 1.86 -5.15 1.43
C GLN A 157 1.94 -6.32 2.42
N ALA A 158 1.36 -7.46 2.09
CA ALA A 158 1.42 -8.66 2.90
C ALA A 158 2.87 -9.18 3.01
N GLU A 159 3.61 -9.23 1.90
CA GLU A 159 5.03 -9.61 1.87
C GLU A 159 5.88 -8.69 2.76
N ALA A 160 5.73 -7.38 2.65
CA ALA A 160 6.46 -6.42 3.48
C ALA A 160 6.13 -6.56 4.97
N SER A 161 4.87 -6.87 5.30
CA SER A 161 4.42 -7.09 6.68
C SER A 161 4.95 -8.41 7.23
N GLN A 162 4.88 -9.49 6.43
CA GLN A 162 5.41 -10.80 6.80
C GLN A 162 6.92 -10.75 7.04
N LYS A 163 7.65 -10.03 6.20
CA LYS A 163 9.10 -9.83 6.39
C LYS A 163 9.41 -9.21 7.76
N ARG A 164 8.70 -8.14 8.15
CA ARG A 164 8.87 -7.50 9.47
C ARG A 164 8.53 -8.42 10.63
N ILE A 165 7.46 -9.22 10.50
CA ILE A 165 7.09 -10.22 11.51
C ILE A 165 8.20 -11.27 11.64
N ASN A 166 8.71 -11.78 10.52
CA ASN A 166 9.78 -12.77 10.54
C ASN A 166 11.10 -12.20 11.12
N GLU A 167 11.44 -10.94 10.80
CA GLU A 167 12.59 -10.25 11.41
C GLU A 167 12.45 -10.20 12.94
N PHE A 168 11.26 -9.85 13.45
CA PHE A 168 10.98 -9.83 14.87
C PHE A 168 11.05 -11.22 15.51
N LEU A 169 10.42 -12.23 14.91
CA LEU A 169 10.40 -13.61 15.43
C LEU A 169 11.79 -14.27 15.41
N ASN A 170 12.64 -13.88 14.47
CA ASN A 170 13.99 -14.40 14.34
C ASN A 170 15.03 -13.69 15.21
N ILE A 171 14.63 -12.68 16.02
CA ILE A 171 15.55 -12.07 16.99
C ILE A 171 15.99 -13.14 17.98
N PRO A 172 17.28 -13.49 18.04
CA PRO A 172 17.75 -14.52 18.96
C PRO A 172 17.59 -14.05 20.40
N ASN A 173 17.04 -14.91 21.24
CA ASN A 173 17.03 -14.65 22.67
C ASN A 173 18.46 -14.64 23.20
N LYS A 174 18.96 -13.46 23.59
CA LYS A 174 20.31 -13.29 24.13
C LYS A 174 20.46 -13.91 25.54
N LEU A 175 19.34 -14.15 26.22
CA LEU A 175 19.31 -14.75 27.56
C LEU A 175 18.94 -16.23 27.46
N ILE A 176 19.93 -17.06 27.17
CA ILE A 176 19.74 -18.50 27.14
C ILE A 176 20.10 -19.07 28.52
N ASN A 177 19.13 -19.65 29.20
CA ASN A 177 19.43 -20.48 30.37
C ASN A 177 20.11 -21.77 29.90
N LYS A 178 21.40 -21.87 30.18
CA LYS A 178 22.19 -23.09 29.89
C LYS A 178 21.96 -24.20 30.92
N ILE A 179 21.31 -23.89 32.04
CA ILE A 179 21.10 -24.80 33.16
C ILE A 179 19.61 -24.83 33.46
N GLU A 180 18.97 -25.98 33.27
CA GLU A 180 17.54 -26.19 33.56
C GLU A 180 17.28 -26.48 35.06
N SER A 181 18.30 -26.80 35.83
CA SER A 181 18.15 -27.07 37.26
C SER A 181 18.10 -25.79 38.06
N LYS A 182 17.12 -25.66 38.94
CA LYS A 182 17.09 -24.62 39.98
C LYS A 182 18.20 -24.90 41.00
N SER A 183 19.31 -24.17 40.91
CA SER A 183 20.31 -24.16 41.96
C SER A 183 20.03 -23.05 42.95
N LYS A 184 20.15 -23.34 44.24
CA LYS A 184 20.12 -22.32 45.27
C LYS A 184 21.43 -21.55 45.19
N VAL A 185 21.37 -20.26 44.98
CA VAL A 185 22.56 -19.39 44.97
C VAL A 185 22.86 -19.05 46.42
N GLU A 186 24.01 -19.51 46.95
CA GLU A 186 24.52 -19.21 48.29
C GLU A 186 25.86 -18.49 48.13
N GLY A 187 26.05 -17.42 48.91
CA GLY A 187 27.27 -16.61 48.89
C GLY A 187 27.05 -15.13 48.58
N ASP A 188 28.12 -14.36 48.78
CA ASP A 188 28.10 -12.91 48.56
C ASP A 188 28.23 -12.58 47.07
N ILE A 189 27.60 -11.47 46.67
CA ILE A 189 27.70 -10.95 45.28
C ILE A 189 28.61 -9.72 45.30
N LEU A 190 29.75 -9.82 44.64
CA LEU A 190 30.71 -8.73 44.49
C LEU A 190 30.65 -8.13 43.09
N PHE A 191 30.27 -6.85 43.00
CA PHE A 191 30.48 -6.03 41.81
C PHE A 191 31.82 -5.30 41.94
N ASN A 192 32.75 -5.55 41.03
CA ASN A 192 34.06 -4.92 41.02
C ASN A 192 34.28 -4.16 39.71
N LYS A 193 34.18 -2.81 39.73
CA LYS A 193 34.37 -1.91 38.61
C LYS A 193 33.57 -2.34 37.35
N VAL A 194 32.33 -2.75 37.55
CA VAL A 194 31.45 -3.20 36.47
C VAL A 194 31.06 -2.01 35.59
N SER A 195 31.31 -2.10 34.29
CA SER A 195 30.85 -1.12 33.30
C SER A 195 29.95 -1.82 32.29
N TYR A 196 28.85 -1.19 31.94
CA TYR A 196 27.92 -1.70 30.95
C TYR A 196 27.43 -0.61 29.99
N THR A 197 27.53 -0.88 28.71
CA THR A 197 27.07 0.01 27.64
C THR A 197 26.04 -0.74 26.77
N TYR A 198 24.87 -0.15 26.55
CA TYR A 198 23.91 -0.69 25.60
C TYR A 198 24.44 -0.56 24.18
N LYS A 199 24.66 -1.70 23.50
CA LYS A 199 25.26 -1.73 22.15
C LYS A 199 24.41 -1.02 21.09
N GLU A 200 23.10 -0.99 21.26
CA GLU A 200 22.16 -0.44 20.26
C GLU A 200 22.07 1.09 20.32
N THR A 201 22.18 1.67 21.52
CA THR A 201 22.07 3.12 21.77
C THR A 201 23.37 3.78 22.08
N ASN A 202 24.43 2.99 22.30
CA ASN A 202 25.75 3.44 22.79
C ASN A 202 25.68 4.22 24.12
N ILE A 203 24.60 4.02 24.89
CA ILE A 203 24.43 4.64 26.20
C ILE A 203 25.18 3.81 27.24
N LYS A 204 26.12 4.45 27.93
CA LYS A 204 26.85 3.86 29.07
C LYS A 204 25.95 3.90 30.30
N ALA A 205 25.34 2.77 30.66
CA ALA A 205 24.40 2.66 31.78
C ALA A 205 25.12 2.48 33.11
N LEU A 206 26.27 1.80 33.14
CA LEU A 206 27.13 1.62 34.33
C LEU A 206 28.55 2.01 34.00
N ASP A 207 29.20 2.74 34.88
CA ASP A 207 30.62 3.13 34.76
C ASP A 207 31.37 2.80 36.05
N LYS A 208 32.17 1.72 36.00
CA LYS A 208 33.07 1.26 37.09
C LYS A 208 32.36 1.16 38.46
N VAL A 209 31.12 0.68 38.47
CA VAL A 209 30.32 0.52 39.70
C VAL A 209 30.86 -0.64 40.55
N SER A 210 31.11 -0.40 41.80
CA SER A 210 31.60 -1.41 42.75
C SER A 210 30.73 -1.43 44.02
N PHE A 211 30.23 -2.59 44.38
CA PHE A 211 29.53 -2.81 45.66
C PHE A 211 29.51 -4.31 46.01
N ILE A 212 29.21 -4.60 47.23
CA ILE A 212 29.07 -5.95 47.75
C ILE A 212 27.66 -6.11 48.32
N VAL A 213 27.03 -7.24 48.01
CA VAL A 213 25.77 -7.68 48.63
C VAL A 213 26.08 -8.95 49.38
N ASN A 214 26.02 -8.89 50.70
CA ASN A 214 26.20 -10.06 51.59
C ASN A 214 24.92 -10.90 51.58
N GLN A 215 25.06 -12.21 51.81
CA GLN A 215 23.96 -13.15 51.87
C GLN A 215 22.98 -12.77 53.02
#